data_25b04102fe9915104bd0ce5f68702a8c
#
_entry.id   25b04102fe9915104bd0ce5f68702a8c
#
_cell.length_a   1.000
_cell.length_b   1.000
_cell.length_c   1.000
_cell.angle_alpha   90.00
_cell.angle_beta   90.00
_cell.angle_gamma   90.00
#
_symmetry.space_group_name_H-M   'P 1'
#
loop_
_entity.id
_entity.type
_entity.pdbx_description
1 polymer ?
#
loop_
_entity_poly.entity_id
_entity_poly.type
_entity_poly.pdbx_seq_one_letter_code
_entity_poly.pdbx_strand_id
1 'polypeptide(L)'
;MYDVGNELEDVRFYGGEYGIISSRTSPGWPMMMVDTYFEGQRKAAVYSKEVGFAIVNMHVKNTPVAFEMAENLADRLHVENSLWENISEAGVRVSVEGNTFSQLNLVNVDCRNVPVLVGYAQSGKKVAGKAKMYRVKEFTYGLVYQDLNDASSFREICEIEPVAKLPVTLGKDLPVLPAMETWVNIRDLGAKGDGETDDTEVFEKAVSLHKNIYVPQGWYRLTRTLKLSPGTKLIGLH
;
A
#
# COMPACT_ATOMS: atom_id res chain seq x y z
N MET A 1 -2.60 -13.03 -21.87
CA MET A 1 -3.20 -12.81 -20.54
C MET A 1 -2.38 -11.71 -19.90
N TYR A 2 -2.96 -10.57 -19.65
CA TYR A 2 -2.26 -9.47 -18.97
C TYR A 2 -2.44 -9.70 -17.48
N ASP A 3 -1.33 -9.84 -16.76
CA ASP A 3 -1.33 -9.97 -15.32
C ASP A 3 -1.67 -8.61 -14.70
N VAL A 4 -2.71 -8.54 -13.89
CA VAL A 4 -3.35 -7.29 -13.45
C VAL A 4 -3.00 -6.93 -12.00
N GLY A 5 -2.08 -7.63 -11.38
CA GLY A 5 -1.71 -7.37 -10.00
C GLY A 5 -0.23 -7.62 -9.78
N ASN A 6 0.53 -6.55 -9.57
CA ASN A 6 1.89 -6.64 -9.08
C ASN A 6 1.91 -6.27 -7.61
N GLU A 7 2.42 -7.15 -6.76
CA GLU A 7 2.52 -6.95 -5.33
C GLU A 7 3.93 -7.28 -4.83
N LEU A 8 4.42 -6.47 -3.89
CA LEU A 8 5.64 -6.71 -3.15
C LEU A 8 5.30 -6.75 -1.66
N GLU A 9 5.59 -7.87 -1.03
CA GLU A 9 5.34 -8.08 0.40
C GLU A 9 6.62 -8.45 1.14
N ASP A 10 6.83 -7.82 2.30
CA ASP A 10 7.96 -8.11 3.22
C ASP A 10 9.34 -8.09 2.54
N VAL A 11 9.59 -7.10 1.69
CA VAL A 11 10.86 -6.94 0.95
C VAL A 11 11.68 -5.80 1.51
N ARG A 12 13.01 -5.98 1.58
CA ARG A 12 13.96 -4.97 2.08
C ARG A 12 14.97 -4.61 1.01
N PHE A 13 15.17 -3.31 0.83
CA PHE A 13 16.12 -2.74 -0.13
C PHE A 13 17.20 -1.95 0.61
N TYR A 14 18.47 -2.29 0.38
CA TYR A 14 19.61 -1.62 1.00
C TYR A 14 20.54 -1.02 -0.05
N GLY A 15 20.87 0.25 0.13
CA GLY A 15 21.80 0.97 -0.75
C GLY A 15 21.26 1.16 -2.19
N GLY A 16 22.16 1.23 -3.16
CA GLY A 16 21.84 1.50 -4.55
C GLY A 16 21.58 2.98 -4.85
N GLU A 17 21.25 3.31 -6.08
CA GLU A 17 20.74 4.64 -6.44
C GLU A 17 19.28 4.78 -6.08
N TYR A 18 18.51 3.77 -6.44
CA TYR A 18 17.10 3.61 -6.15
C TYR A 18 16.86 2.23 -5.53
N GLY A 19 15.86 2.09 -4.68
CA GLY A 19 15.37 0.80 -4.23
C GLY A 19 14.51 0.15 -5.32
N ILE A 20 13.55 0.90 -5.83
CA ILE A 20 12.71 0.51 -6.97
C ILE A 20 12.77 1.60 -8.03
N ILE A 21 12.89 1.21 -9.27
CA ILE A 21 12.80 2.10 -10.43
C ILE A 21 11.91 1.46 -11.50
N SER A 22 10.85 2.15 -11.90
CA SER A 22 10.06 1.73 -13.04
C SER A 22 10.77 2.11 -14.34
N SER A 23 10.95 1.14 -15.24
CA SER A 23 11.66 1.34 -16.52
C SER A 23 10.78 1.95 -17.61
N ARG A 24 9.45 1.76 -17.49
CA ARG A 24 8.46 2.21 -18.48
C ARG A 24 7.25 2.82 -17.78
N THR A 25 6.52 3.67 -18.49
CA THR A 25 5.19 4.10 -18.06
C THR A 25 4.22 2.91 -18.05
N SER A 26 3.39 2.83 -17.02
CA SER A 26 2.43 1.74 -16.86
C SER A 26 1.09 2.26 -16.33
N PRO A 27 0.44 3.18 -17.08
CA PRO A 27 -0.81 3.78 -16.63
C PRO A 27 -1.91 2.73 -16.51
N GLY A 28 -2.63 2.77 -15.38
CA GLY A 28 -3.74 1.87 -15.11
C GLY A 28 -3.38 0.49 -14.53
N TRP A 29 -2.12 0.23 -14.22
CA TRP A 29 -1.63 -1.00 -13.61
C TRP A 29 -1.00 -0.70 -12.25
N PRO A 30 -1.79 -0.48 -11.19
CA PRO A 30 -1.24 -0.11 -9.89
C PRO A 30 -0.36 -1.23 -9.34
N MET A 31 0.75 -0.81 -8.69
CA MET A 31 1.60 -1.69 -7.93
C MET A 31 1.29 -1.55 -6.45
N MET A 32 1.07 -2.67 -5.78
CA MET A 32 0.88 -2.72 -4.34
C MET A 32 2.20 -3.05 -3.64
N MET A 33 2.46 -2.38 -2.52
CA MET A 33 3.57 -2.71 -1.63
C MET A 33 3.10 -2.75 -0.19
N VAL A 34 3.43 -3.85 0.51
CA VAL A 34 3.10 -4.04 1.91
C VAL A 34 4.35 -4.46 2.68
N ASP A 35 4.54 -3.88 3.87
CA ASP A 35 5.68 -4.21 4.76
C ASP A 35 7.05 -4.08 4.08
N THR A 36 7.26 -3.00 3.34
CA THR A 36 8.52 -2.76 2.62
C THR A 36 9.49 -1.87 3.40
N TYR A 37 10.78 -2.14 3.27
CA TYR A 37 11.84 -1.39 3.93
C TYR A 37 12.89 -0.91 2.94
N PHE A 38 13.26 0.38 3.03
CA PHE A 38 14.27 1.01 2.19
C PHE A 38 15.29 1.74 3.07
N GLU A 39 16.58 1.52 2.84
CA GLU A 39 17.63 2.23 3.59
C GLU A 39 18.86 2.54 2.74
N GLY A 40 19.27 3.80 2.76
CA GLY A 40 20.54 4.22 2.22
C GLY A 40 20.60 4.31 0.69
N GLN A 41 19.49 4.49 0.00
CA GLN A 41 19.50 4.80 -1.43
C GLN A 41 20.09 6.20 -1.65
N ARG A 42 20.90 6.37 -2.70
CA ARG A 42 21.59 7.64 -2.98
C ARG A 42 20.72 8.68 -3.68
N LYS A 43 19.60 8.30 -4.28
CA LYS A 43 18.67 9.19 -4.97
C LYS A 43 17.26 9.12 -4.37
N ALA A 44 16.56 8.00 -4.52
CA ALA A 44 15.23 7.82 -3.97
C ALA A 44 14.97 6.36 -3.59
N ALA A 45 14.08 6.14 -2.62
CA ALA A 45 13.62 4.77 -2.32
C ALA A 45 12.82 4.22 -3.50
N VAL A 46 11.87 4.99 -4.03
CA VAL A 46 11.07 4.62 -5.21
C VAL A 46 11.14 5.74 -6.24
N TYR A 47 11.42 5.38 -7.50
CA TYR A 47 11.31 6.25 -8.67
C TYR A 47 10.25 5.69 -9.62
N SER A 48 9.15 6.43 -9.80
CA SER A 48 7.97 5.97 -10.52
C SER A 48 7.77 6.69 -11.84
N LYS A 49 7.47 5.92 -12.89
CA LYS A 49 7.04 6.40 -14.21
C LYS A 49 5.57 6.04 -14.43
N GLU A 50 4.65 6.81 -13.84
CA GLU A 50 3.20 6.66 -14.05
C GLU A 50 2.67 5.23 -13.74
N VAL A 51 3.23 4.59 -12.71
CA VAL A 51 2.82 3.23 -12.32
C VAL A 51 1.53 3.25 -11.51
N GLY A 52 1.38 4.24 -10.64
CA GLY A 52 0.33 4.25 -9.63
C GLY A 52 0.66 3.27 -8.50
N PHE A 53 1.10 3.77 -7.35
CA PHE A 53 1.45 2.94 -6.20
C PHE A 53 0.41 3.04 -5.10
N ALA A 54 0.03 1.88 -4.54
CA ALA A 54 -0.67 1.75 -3.27
C ALA A 54 0.28 1.09 -2.27
N ILE A 55 0.67 1.82 -1.23
CA ILE A 55 1.72 1.42 -0.31
C ILE A 55 1.20 1.44 1.11
N VAL A 56 1.34 0.33 1.82
CA VAL A 56 1.00 0.19 3.23
C VAL A 56 2.23 -0.25 4.01
N ASN A 57 2.49 0.41 5.13
CA ASN A 57 3.54 0.03 6.05
C ASN A 57 4.95 0.06 5.42
N MET A 58 5.28 1.17 4.74
CA MET A 58 6.60 1.39 4.17
C MET A 58 7.52 2.13 5.15
N HIS A 59 8.68 1.58 5.45
CA HIS A 59 9.71 2.27 6.20
C HIS A 59 10.83 2.73 5.27
N VAL A 60 11.08 4.03 5.19
CA VAL A 60 12.19 4.62 4.42
C VAL A 60 13.15 5.32 5.36
N LYS A 61 14.44 5.06 5.21
CA LYS A 61 15.47 5.60 6.09
C LYS A 61 16.75 6.01 5.35
N ASN A 62 17.32 7.16 5.75
CA ASN A 62 18.62 7.65 5.26
C ASN A 62 18.67 7.76 3.72
N THR A 63 17.67 8.39 3.12
CA THR A 63 17.49 8.48 1.66
C THR A 63 17.15 9.94 1.30
N PRO A 64 17.62 10.51 0.19
CA PRO A 64 17.25 11.87 -0.19
C PRO A 64 15.75 12.06 -0.41
N VAL A 65 15.10 11.13 -1.12
CA VAL A 65 13.68 11.19 -1.45
C VAL A 65 13.03 9.83 -1.14
N ALA A 66 11.87 9.82 -0.47
CA ALA A 66 11.16 8.57 -0.24
C ALA A 66 10.41 8.10 -1.49
N PHE A 67 9.72 9.00 -2.19
CA PHE A 67 9.04 8.69 -3.45
C PHE A 67 9.23 9.82 -4.47
N GLU A 68 9.75 9.48 -5.63
CA GLU A 68 10.00 10.43 -6.72
C GLU A 68 9.16 10.07 -7.94
N MET A 69 8.33 11.01 -8.38
CA MET A 69 7.62 10.92 -9.66
C MET A 69 8.56 11.34 -10.78
N ALA A 70 8.64 10.54 -11.83
CA ALA A 70 9.53 10.78 -12.94
C ALA A 70 9.26 12.12 -13.63
N GLU A 71 10.32 12.73 -14.14
CA GLU A 71 10.25 14.03 -14.78
C GLU A 71 9.23 14.08 -15.92
N ASN A 72 8.41 15.14 -15.93
CA ASN A 72 7.33 15.39 -16.90
C ASN A 72 6.21 14.34 -16.94
N LEU A 73 6.12 13.48 -15.92
CA LEU A 73 5.04 12.50 -15.80
C LEU A 73 4.14 12.81 -14.60
N ALA A 74 2.84 12.66 -14.80
CA ALA A 74 1.86 12.61 -13.72
C ALA A 74 1.84 11.21 -13.12
N ASP A 75 1.57 11.09 -11.81
CA ASP A 75 1.49 9.78 -11.18
C ASP A 75 0.45 9.78 -10.05
N ARG A 76 0.09 8.58 -9.61
CA ARG A 76 -0.85 8.33 -8.53
C ARG A 76 -0.14 7.59 -7.41
N LEU A 77 -0.22 8.12 -6.21
CA LEU A 77 0.42 7.56 -5.03
C LEU A 77 -0.52 7.58 -3.85
N HIS A 78 -0.72 6.43 -3.24
CA HIS A 78 -1.30 6.29 -1.92
C HIS A 78 -0.28 5.67 -0.98
N VAL A 79 -0.03 6.29 0.17
CA VAL A 79 0.84 5.75 1.23
C VAL A 79 0.11 5.81 2.54
N GLU A 80 0.06 4.68 3.23
CA GLU A 80 -0.62 4.55 4.51
C GLU A 80 0.27 3.89 5.57
N ASN A 81 0.09 4.29 6.85
CA ASN A 81 0.72 3.68 8.04
C ASN A 81 2.24 3.49 7.91
N SER A 82 2.94 4.50 7.43
CA SER A 82 4.36 4.43 7.05
C SER A 82 5.26 5.25 7.95
N LEU A 83 6.58 4.97 7.94
CA LEU A 83 7.58 5.68 8.73
C LEU A 83 8.73 6.15 7.83
N TRP A 84 8.97 7.46 7.78
CA TRP A 84 10.06 8.08 7.03
C TRP A 84 11.05 8.76 7.96
N GLU A 85 12.33 8.38 7.85
CA GLU A 85 13.39 8.85 8.73
C GLU A 85 14.60 9.36 7.95
N ASN A 86 15.07 10.55 8.32
CA ASN A 86 16.28 11.17 7.74
C ASN A 86 16.17 11.27 6.21
N ILE A 87 15.08 11.86 5.73
CA ILE A 87 14.86 12.16 4.31
C ILE A 87 15.36 13.59 4.07
N SER A 88 16.46 13.73 3.32
CA SER A 88 17.18 15.00 3.27
C SER A 88 16.60 16.03 2.30
N GLU A 89 15.89 15.61 1.25
CA GLU A 89 15.35 16.50 0.23
C GLU A 89 13.84 16.61 0.27
N ALA A 90 13.11 15.50 0.09
CA ALA A 90 11.65 15.48 0.13
C ALA A 90 11.09 14.10 0.43
N GLY A 91 10.00 14.02 1.21
CA GLY A 91 9.23 12.79 1.35
C GLY A 91 8.67 12.35 -0.01
N VAL A 92 7.95 13.23 -0.70
CA VAL A 92 7.49 13.00 -2.07
C VAL A 92 7.96 14.15 -2.98
N ARG A 93 8.45 13.81 -4.17
CA ARG A 93 8.72 14.77 -5.22
C ARG A 93 7.68 14.62 -6.33
N VAL A 94 6.79 15.62 -6.48
CA VAL A 94 5.77 15.70 -7.52
C VAL A 94 6.35 16.37 -8.74
N SER A 95 6.28 15.72 -9.90
CA SER A 95 6.86 16.22 -11.15
C SER A 95 5.90 17.16 -11.89
N VAL A 96 4.66 16.75 -12.11
CA VAL A 96 3.66 17.54 -12.86
C VAL A 96 2.54 17.97 -11.93
N GLU A 97 2.26 19.28 -11.93
CA GLU A 97 1.31 19.94 -11.04
C GLU A 97 0.04 20.36 -11.77
N GLY A 98 -1.03 20.64 -10.99
CA GLY A 98 -2.24 21.31 -11.50
C GLY A 98 -3.03 20.50 -12.53
N ASN A 99 -2.88 19.18 -12.57
CA ASN A 99 -3.61 18.30 -13.47
C ASN A 99 -4.35 17.20 -12.69
N THR A 100 -5.37 16.60 -13.31
CA THR A 100 -6.22 15.59 -12.70
C THR A 100 -5.60 14.19 -12.65
N PHE A 101 -4.44 14.00 -13.22
CA PHE A 101 -3.74 12.70 -13.22
C PHE A 101 -2.72 12.57 -12.08
N SER A 102 -2.19 13.69 -11.56
CA SER A 102 -1.36 13.66 -10.36
C SER A 102 -2.25 13.58 -9.13
N GLN A 103 -2.21 12.43 -8.46
CA GLN A 103 -2.98 12.14 -7.25
C GLN A 103 -2.03 11.67 -6.16
N LEU A 104 -2.02 12.36 -5.03
CA LEU A 104 -1.17 12.01 -3.90
C LEU A 104 -2.02 11.93 -2.63
N ASN A 105 -1.97 10.80 -1.94
CA ASN A 105 -2.60 10.59 -0.66
C ASN A 105 -1.60 10.00 0.34
N LEU A 106 -1.38 10.70 1.44
CA LEU A 106 -0.59 10.21 2.56
C LEU A 106 -1.50 10.16 3.78
N VAL A 107 -1.60 9.00 4.41
CA VAL A 107 -2.45 8.77 5.58
C VAL A 107 -1.61 8.11 6.67
N ASN A 108 -1.62 8.67 7.87
CA ASN A 108 -0.87 8.10 8.99
C ASN A 108 0.62 7.90 8.68
N VAL A 109 1.29 8.88 8.09
CA VAL A 109 2.73 8.80 7.82
C VAL A 109 3.51 9.50 8.92
N ASP A 110 4.31 8.73 9.65
CA ASP A 110 5.21 9.22 10.69
C ASP A 110 6.53 9.69 10.09
N CYS A 111 6.98 10.88 10.46
CA CYS A 111 8.17 11.52 9.90
C CYS A 111 9.16 11.92 11.00
N ARG A 112 10.43 11.55 10.85
CA ARG A 112 11.55 11.98 11.67
C ARG A 112 12.66 12.57 10.79
N ASN A 113 13.03 13.82 11.03
CA ASN A 113 14.02 14.53 10.20
C ASN A 113 13.65 14.52 8.71
N VAL A 114 12.41 14.90 8.39
CA VAL A 114 11.90 15.08 7.03
C VAL A 114 11.50 16.55 6.88
N PRO A 115 12.41 17.45 6.49
CA PRO A 115 12.14 18.90 6.49
C PRO A 115 11.13 19.31 5.43
N VAL A 116 11.06 18.60 4.32
CA VAL A 116 10.09 18.81 3.24
C VAL A 116 9.26 17.55 3.09
N LEU A 117 7.96 17.63 3.36
CA LEU A 117 7.03 16.50 3.16
C LEU A 117 6.77 16.27 1.67
N VAL A 118 6.39 17.34 0.95
CA VAL A 118 6.14 17.29 -0.49
C VAL A 118 6.86 18.45 -1.17
N GLY A 119 7.63 18.15 -2.20
CA GLY A 119 8.28 19.13 -3.08
C GLY A 119 7.67 19.06 -4.48
N TYR A 120 7.35 20.22 -5.05
CA TYR A 120 6.78 20.37 -6.38
C TYR A 120 7.84 20.87 -7.35
N ALA A 121 8.12 20.10 -8.40
CA ALA A 121 9.25 20.37 -9.29
C ALA A 121 9.03 21.58 -10.20
N GLN A 122 7.80 21.81 -10.68
CA GLN A 122 7.51 22.90 -11.63
C GLN A 122 7.44 24.26 -10.94
N SER A 123 6.70 24.38 -9.84
CA SER A 123 6.53 25.63 -9.12
C SER A 123 7.65 25.92 -8.12
N GLY A 124 8.41 24.91 -7.71
CA GLY A 124 9.33 25.00 -6.59
C GLY A 124 8.66 25.10 -5.22
N LYS A 125 7.32 24.99 -5.15
CA LYS A 125 6.55 24.97 -3.90
C LYS A 125 7.01 23.81 -3.03
N LYS A 126 7.02 24.03 -1.72
CA LYS A 126 7.34 23.00 -0.73
C LYS A 126 6.31 22.98 0.38
N VAL A 127 5.83 21.82 0.72
CA VAL A 127 5.07 21.59 1.95
C VAL A 127 6.08 21.16 3.02
N ALA A 128 6.32 22.04 3.98
CA ALA A 128 7.30 21.79 5.03
C ALA A 128 6.77 20.84 6.11
N GLY A 129 7.63 20.04 6.69
CA GLY A 129 7.38 19.36 7.94
C GLY A 129 7.25 20.37 9.10
N LYS A 130 6.33 20.14 10.02
CA LYS A 130 6.04 21.08 11.11
C LYS A 130 7.00 21.00 12.30
N ALA A 131 7.78 19.94 12.41
CA ALA A 131 8.72 19.71 13.51
C ALA A 131 9.76 18.66 13.13
N LYS A 132 10.74 18.42 14.04
CA LYS A 132 11.71 17.31 13.88
C LYS A 132 11.04 15.93 13.82
N MET A 133 9.97 15.76 14.59
CA MET A 133 9.09 14.58 14.55
C MET A 133 7.64 15.05 14.40
N TYR A 134 6.96 14.50 13.42
CA TYR A 134 5.56 14.82 13.16
C TYR A 134 4.83 13.64 12.52
N ARG A 135 3.51 13.66 12.62
CA ARG A 135 2.61 12.74 11.93
C ARG A 135 1.81 13.48 10.89
N VAL A 136 1.82 12.96 9.68
CA VAL A 136 0.86 13.34 8.64
C VAL A 136 -0.39 12.50 8.87
N LYS A 137 -1.44 13.12 9.40
CA LYS A 137 -2.74 12.46 9.55
C LYS A 137 -3.34 12.24 8.17
N GLU A 138 -3.34 13.32 7.40
CA GLU A 138 -3.81 13.32 6.03
C GLU A 138 -3.04 14.36 5.22
N PHE A 139 -2.57 13.95 4.06
CA PHE A 139 -2.17 14.84 2.98
C PHE A 139 -2.78 14.34 1.69
N THR A 140 -3.64 15.16 1.08
CA THR A 140 -4.27 14.86 -0.20
C THR A 140 -3.95 15.97 -1.18
N TYR A 141 -3.47 15.61 -2.37
CA TYR A 141 -3.30 16.49 -3.51
C TYR A 141 -3.92 15.83 -4.73
N GLY A 142 -5.09 16.33 -5.18
CA GLY A 142 -5.82 15.71 -6.28
C GLY A 142 -7.31 15.98 -6.25
N LEU A 143 -8.06 15.16 -6.95
CA LEU A 143 -9.52 15.22 -6.98
C LEU A 143 -10.14 14.71 -5.70
N VAL A 144 -10.96 15.52 -5.06
CA VAL A 144 -11.66 15.20 -3.81
C VAL A 144 -13.15 15.35 -4.00
N TYR A 145 -13.92 14.38 -3.51
CA TYR A 145 -15.37 14.46 -3.36
C TYR A 145 -15.71 14.81 -1.91
N GLN A 146 -16.63 15.73 -1.68
CA GLN A 146 -17.14 15.98 -0.33
C GLN A 146 -18.31 15.04 0.00
N ASP A 147 -19.13 14.76 -1.00
CA ASP A 147 -20.19 13.77 -0.94
C ASP A 147 -20.17 12.97 -2.26
N LEU A 148 -20.66 11.74 -2.24
CA LEU A 148 -20.71 10.86 -3.43
C LEU A 148 -21.55 11.40 -4.57
N ASN A 149 -22.46 12.34 -4.26
CA ASN A 149 -23.33 12.99 -5.25
C ASN A 149 -22.76 14.31 -5.78
N ASP A 150 -21.65 14.78 -5.22
CA ASP A 150 -21.03 16.04 -5.61
C ASP A 150 -20.10 15.87 -6.81
N ALA A 151 -19.83 16.96 -7.51
CA ALA A 151 -18.73 17.02 -8.45
C ALA A 151 -17.39 17.03 -7.71
N SER A 152 -16.41 16.29 -8.21
CA SER A 152 -15.05 16.35 -7.66
C SER A 152 -14.43 17.74 -7.86
N SER A 153 -13.62 18.16 -6.89
CA SER A 153 -12.82 19.39 -7.01
C SER A 153 -11.36 19.08 -6.73
N PHE A 154 -10.44 19.72 -7.46
CA PHE A 154 -9.02 19.58 -7.20
C PHE A 154 -8.65 20.34 -5.92
N ARG A 155 -8.05 19.67 -4.94
CA ARG A 155 -7.70 20.24 -3.63
C ARG A 155 -6.34 19.79 -3.16
N GLU A 156 -5.78 20.60 -2.27
CA GLU A 156 -4.70 20.20 -1.38
C GLU A 156 -5.24 20.25 0.05
N ILE A 157 -5.24 19.10 0.73
CA ILE A 157 -5.60 18.96 2.15
C ILE A 157 -4.31 18.61 2.89
N CYS A 158 -4.02 19.25 4.02
CA CYS A 158 -2.79 19.02 4.75
C CYS A 158 -3.03 19.10 6.27
N GLU A 159 -3.13 17.93 6.89
CA GLU A 159 -3.25 17.77 8.34
C GLU A 159 -1.98 17.14 8.90
N ILE A 160 -1.11 17.97 9.48
CA ILE A 160 0.16 17.57 10.08
C ILE A 160 0.17 18.01 11.54
N GLU A 161 0.54 17.11 12.45
CA GLU A 161 0.72 17.41 13.86
C GLU A 161 2.14 17.04 14.34
N PRO A 162 2.79 17.91 15.14
CA PRO A 162 4.00 17.56 15.86
C PRO A 162 3.72 16.44 16.87
N VAL A 163 4.66 15.50 17.01
CA VAL A 163 4.57 14.42 17.99
C VAL A 163 5.83 14.33 18.85
N ALA A 164 5.68 13.95 20.11
CA ALA A 164 6.80 13.83 21.04
C ALA A 164 7.60 12.53 20.84
N LYS A 165 6.96 11.50 20.28
CA LYS A 165 7.56 10.16 20.10
C LYS A 165 7.00 9.50 18.86
N LEU A 166 7.85 8.81 18.14
CA LEU A 166 7.50 7.94 17.01
C LEU A 166 7.92 6.50 17.30
N PRO A 167 7.31 5.52 16.62
CA PRO A 167 7.78 4.14 16.69
C PRO A 167 9.25 4.04 16.24
N VAL A 168 9.96 3.07 16.74
CA VAL A 168 11.35 2.75 16.31
C VAL A 168 11.31 1.90 15.05
N THR A 169 10.34 1.01 14.98
CA THR A 169 10.06 0.14 13.84
C THR A 169 8.55 0.02 13.67
N LEU A 170 8.13 -0.19 12.46
CA LEU A 170 6.74 -0.55 12.16
C LEU A 170 6.54 -2.04 12.48
N GLY A 171 5.40 -2.38 13.07
CA GLY A 171 4.93 -3.77 13.12
C GLY A 171 4.58 -4.23 11.70
N LYS A 172 4.57 -5.54 11.46
CA LYS A 172 4.09 -6.07 10.19
C LYS A 172 2.58 -5.87 10.07
N ASP A 173 2.13 -5.44 8.89
CA ASP A 173 0.71 -5.33 8.55
C ASP A 173 0.15 -6.65 7.99
N LEU A 174 1.01 -7.44 7.35
CA LEU A 174 0.65 -8.75 6.83
C LEU A 174 0.24 -9.70 7.96
N PRO A 175 -0.93 -10.33 7.88
CA PRO A 175 -1.35 -11.33 8.83
C PRO A 175 -0.38 -12.51 8.85
N VAL A 176 0.06 -12.90 10.03
CA VAL A 176 0.86 -14.12 10.18
C VAL A 176 -0.05 -15.31 9.88
N LEU A 177 0.36 -16.14 8.93
CA LEU A 177 -0.31 -17.40 8.66
C LEU A 177 -0.23 -18.31 9.89
N PRO A 178 -1.31 -19.00 10.25
CA PRO A 178 -1.26 -19.99 11.33
C PRO A 178 -0.32 -21.14 10.94
N ALA A 179 0.16 -21.87 11.93
CA ALA A 179 0.99 -23.04 11.69
C ALA A 179 0.27 -24.04 10.75
N MET A 180 0.96 -24.53 9.72
CA MET A 180 0.37 -25.33 8.64
C MET A 180 -0.34 -26.59 9.16
N GLU A 181 0.13 -27.15 10.26
CA GLU A 181 -0.45 -28.32 10.92
C GLU A 181 -1.87 -28.06 11.44
N THR A 182 -2.25 -26.80 11.57
CA THR A 182 -3.59 -26.40 12.02
C THR A 182 -4.56 -26.16 10.87
N TRP A 183 -4.09 -26.28 9.61
CA TRP A 183 -4.93 -26.05 8.44
C TRP A 183 -5.76 -27.28 8.11
N VAL A 184 -7.03 -27.06 7.86
CA VAL A 184 -7.93 -28.10 7.40
C VAL A 184 -8.22 -27.89 5.93
N ASN A 185 -7.85 -28.85 5.10
CA ASN A 185 -8.11 -28.78 3.67
C ASN A 185 -9.60 -28.99 3.39
N ILE A 186 -10.23 -28.04 2.74
CA ILE A 186 -11.68 -28.09 2.44
C ILE A 186 -12.06 -29.29 1.58
N ARG A 187 -11.14 -29.78 0.73
CA ARG A 187 -11.38 -30.99 -0.10
C ARG A 187 -11.47 -32.25 0.74
N ASP A 188 -10.75 -32.34 1.84
CA ASP A 188 -10.82 -33.49 2.76
C ASP A 188 -12.17 -33.53 3.49
N LEU A 189 -12.87 -32.37 3.55
CA LEU A 189 -14.24 -32.30 4.06
C LEU A 189 -15.31 -32.53 3.00
N GLY A 190 -14.92 -32.77 1.74
CA GLY A 190 -15.79 -33.14 0.64
C GLY A 190 -16.04 -32.11 -0.45
N ALA A 191 -15.42 -30.89 -0.35
CA ALA A 191 -15.56 -29.88 -1.39
C ALA A 191 -14.95 -30.37 -2.72
N LYS A 192 -15.61 -30.10 -3.83
CA LYS A 192 -15.20 -30.56 -5.17
C LYS A 192 -14.32 -29.51 -5.86
N GLY A 193 -14.71 -28.24 -5.82
CA GLY A 193 -13.99 -27.18 -6.51
C GLY A 193 -13.91 -27.38 -8.03
N ASP A 194 -14.95 -27.99 -8.62
CA ASP A 194 -15.06 -28.32 -10.06
C ASP A 194 -15.84 -27.26 -10.85
N GLY A 195 -16.38 -26.23 -10.19
CA GLY A 195 -17.21 -25.18 -10.78
C GLY A 195 -18.68 -25.55 -10.99
N GLU A 196 -19.05 -26.80 -10.83
CA GLU A 196 -20.39 -27.33 -11.09
C GLU A 196 -21.12 -27.73 -9.78
N THR A 197 -20.43 -28.47 -8.92
CA THR A 197 -20.96 -28.91 -7.64
C THR A 197 -21.20 -27.75 -6.69
N ASP A 198 -22.32 -27.72 -6.00
CA ASP A 198 -22.57 -26.74 -4.94
C ASP A 198 -21.80 -27.14 -3.67
N ASP A 199 -20.71 -26.45 -3.39
CA ASP A 199 -19.85 -26.69 -2.24
C ASP A 199 -20.32 -25.92 -0.98
N THR A 200 -21.48 -25.24 -1.03
CA THR A 200 -21.94 -24.35 0.05
C THR A 200 -22.01 -25.04 1.40
N GLU A 201 -22.65 -26.20 1.48
CA GLU A 201 -22.83 -26.93 2.75
C GLU A 201 -21.49 -27.37 3.37
N VAL A 202 -20.52 -27.75 2.52
CA VAL A 202 -19.19 -28.14 2.97
C VAL A 202 -18.46 -26.92 3.56
N PHE A 203 -18.54 -25.75 2.89
CA PHE A 203 -17.97 -24.51 3.42
C PHE A 203 -18.64 -24.05 4.72
N GLU A 204 -19.98 -24.09 4.81
CA GLU A 204 -20.72 -23.75 6.03
C GLU A 204 -20.29 -24.63 7.20
N LYS A 205 -20.18 -25.94 6.98
CA LYS A 205 -19.68 -26.89 7.97
C LYS A 205 -18.23 -26.62 8.34
N ALA A 206 -17.36 -26.37 7.37
CA ALA A 206 -15.96 -26.10 7.61
C ALA A 206 -15.77 -24.87 8.50
N VAL A 207 -16.40 -23.72 8.18
CA VAL A 207 -16.28 -22.49 8.96
C VAL A 207 -16.92 -22.56 10.34
N SER A 208 -17.86 -23.47 10.55
CA SER A 208 -18.47 -23.71 11.86
C SER A 208 -17.57 -24.51 12.80
N LEU A 209 -16.75 -25.41 12.26
CA LEU A 209 -15.93 -26.35 13.03
C LEU A 209 -14.45 -25.95 13.13
N HIS A 210 -13.93 -25.24 12.13
CA HIS A 210 -12.51 -24.96 11.98
C HIS A 210 -12.26 -23.47 11.83
N LYS A 211 -11.12 -23.02 12.38
CA LYS A 211 -10.66 -21.63 12.28
C LYS A 211 -9.77 -21.38 11.07
N ASN A 212 -8.92 -22.35 10.72
CA ASN A 212 -7.93 -22.24 9.66
C ASN A 212 -8.28 -23.23 8.55
N ILE A 213 -8.84 -22.73 7.45
CA ILE A 213 -9.36 -23.55 6.36
C ILE A 213 -8.51 -23.27 5.13
N TYR A 214 -7.81 -24.30 4.66
CA TYR A 214 -7.08 -24.25 3.40
C TYR A 214 -8.05 -24.55 2.25
N VAL A 215 -8.08 -23.63 1.30
CA VAL A 215 -8.88 -23.72 0.07
C VAL A 215 -7.90 -23.90 -1.10
N PRO A 216 -7.64 -25.15 -1.54
CA PRO A 216 -6.77 -25.42 -2.69
C PRO A 216 -7.33 -24.78 -3.97
N GLN A 217 -6.46 -24.64 -4.96
CA GLN A 217 -6.86 -24.14 -6.29
C GLN A 217 -8.06 -24.93 -6.82
N GLY A 218 -9.11 -24.23 -7.24
CA GLY A 218 -10.36 -24.81 -7.73
C GLY A 218 -11.42 -23.75 -7.95
N TRP A 219 -12.55 -24.14 -8.51
CA TRP A 219 -13.71 -23.28 -8.72
C TRP A 219 -14.83 -23.74 -7.80
N TYR A 220 -14.89 -23.14 -6.61
CA TYR A 220 -15.88 -23.52 -5.60
C TYR A 220 -17.17 -22.73 -5.80
N ARG A 221 -18.23 -23.42 -6.20
CA ARG A 221 -19.54 -22.80 -6.37
C ARG A 221 -20.24 -22.69 -5.03
N LEU A 222 -20.59 -21.47 -4.63
CA LEU A 222 -21.39 -21.18 -3.44
C LEU A 222 -22.70 -20.55 -3.86
N THR A 223 -23.82 -21.11 -3.46
CA THR A 223 -25.18 -20.66 -3.84
C THR A 223 -25.85 -19.82 -2.75
N ARG A 224 -25.22 -19.72 -1.56
CA ARG A 224 -25.69 -18.92 -0.43
C ARG A 224 -24.54 -18.12 0.18
N THR A 225 -24.86 -17.08 0.92
CA THR A 225 -23.87 -16.28 1.65
C THR A 225 -23.20 -17.10 2.73
N LEU A 226 -21.88 -17.25 2.67
CA LEU A 226 -21.08 -17.87 3.71
C LEU A 226 -20.83 -16.85 4.85
N LYS A 227 -21.27 -17.18 6.06
CA LYS A 227 -21.06 -16.37 7.26
C LYS A 227 -19.80 -16.82 7.99
N LEU A 228 -18.80 -15.95 8.04
CA LEU A 228 -17.55 -16.22 8.75
C LEU A 228 -17.63 -15.77 10.20
N SER A 229 -17.18 -16.60 11.12
CA SER A 229 -16.99 -16.21 12.52
C SER A 229 -15.73 -15.36 12.70
N PRO A 230 -15.67 -14.47 13.71
CA PRO A 230 -14.45 -13.76 14.01
C PRO A 230 -13.24 -14.69 14.20
N GLY A 231 -12.13 -14.36 13.55
CA GLY A 231 -10.90 -15.16 13.58
C GLY A 231 -10.88 -16.34 12.62
N THR A 232 -11.91 -16.55 11.79
CA THR A 232 -11.83 -17.53 10.68
C THR A 232 -10.82 -17.05 9.64
N LYS A 233 -9.92 -17.92 9.22
CA LYS A 233 -8.93 -17.69 8.17
C LYS A 233 -9.22 -18.66 7.02
N LEU A 234 -9.55 -18.10 5.86
CA LEU A 234 -9.58 -18.84 4.61
C LEU A 234 -8.24 -18.61 3.91
N ILE A 235 -7.53 -19.69 3.65
CA ILE A 235 -6.14 -19.65 3.15
C ILE A 235 -6.13 -20.24 1.75
N GLY A 236 -5.92 -19.41 0.75
CA GLY A 236 -5.66 -19.84 -0.62
C GLY A 236 -4.17 -19.72 -0.92
N LEU A 237 -3.58 -20.70 -1.56
CA LEU A 237 -2.23 -20.66 -2.13
C LEU A 237 -2.35 -20.86 -3.64
N HIS A 238 -1.65 -20.01 -4.39
CA HIS A 238 -1.62 -20.05 -5.86
C HIS A 238 -0.47 -20.90 -6.39
#